data_0bf58f481e72d0d5eb79a238e72a2af4
#
_entry.id   0bf58f481e72d0d5eb79a238e72a2af4
#
_cell.length_a   1.000
_cell.length_b   1.000
_cell.length_c   1.000
_cell.angle_alpha   90.00
_cell.angle_beta   90.00
_cell.angle_gamma   90.00
#
_symmetry.space_group_name_H-M   'P 1'
#
loop_
_entity.id
_entity.type
_entity.pdbx_description
1 polymer ?
#
loop_
_entity_poly.entity_id
_entity_poly.type
_entity_poly.pdbx_seq_one_letter_code
_entity_poly.pdbx_strand_id
1 'polypeptide(L)'
;KNSDIAFIAVGTPMGDDGSADLQYVLAVAKSIGQSMQKRLIVVDKSTVPIGTADKVKATIQKELDERCSDLKFDVVSNPEFLKEGAAIADFMKPDRVVIGTDSDYAKEKMKQLYHPFCMISDRFISMDIRSAEMTKYAANAMLATKISFMNEIANICEKLGADANQVRIGIGSDQRIGYSFIYPGAGYGGSCFPKDVKALTKIAKENGYTAKLITAVEEVNDAQKLVIAQKIVTRFGEDLTGYTFGIWGLAFKPGTDDMREAPAIYVIKELVSRGAKIKAYDPKASSEAEQHYLQGV
;
A
#
# COMPACT_ATOMS: atom_id res chain seq x y z
N LYS A 1 13.65 27.50 -2.35
CA LYS A 1 14.72 28.34 -1.80
C LYS A 1 14.36 29.04 -0.48
N ASN A 2 13.07 29.36 -0.24
CA ASN A 2 12.62 30.11 0.94
C ASN A 2 11.88 29.27 2.00
N SER A 3 11.75 27.95 1.79
CA SER A 3 11.03 27.06 2.71
C SER A 3 11.94 26.56 3.83
N ASP A 4 11.37 26.30 5.01
CA ASP A 4 12.06 25.70 6.15
C ASP A 4 11.91 24.17 6.17
N ILE A 5 10.86 23.66 5.49
CA ILE A 5 10.55 22.24 5.37
C ILE A 5 10.25 21.94 3.90
N ALA A 6 10.80 20.88 3.37
CA ALA A 6 10.52 20.35 2.02
C ALA A 6 10.05 18.90 2.12
N PHE A 7 8.90 18.59 1.54
CA PHE A 7 8.36 17.23 1.48
C PHE A 7 8.71 16.56 0.15
N ILE A 8 9.29 15.38 0.22
CA ILE A 8 9.43 14.47 -0.90
C ILE A 8 8.17 13.59 -0.91
N ALA A 9 7.28 13.87 -1.85
CA ALA A 9 5.98 13.20 -1.98
C ALA A 9 5.77 12.78 -3.44
N VAL A 10 6.69 11.95 -3.94
CA VAL A 10 6.71 11.44 -5.31
C VAL A 10 6.34 9.95 -5.35
N GLY A 11 5.90 9.47 -6.52
CA GLY A 11 5.60 8.06 -6.71
C GLY A 11 6.86 7.20 -6.54
N THR A 12 6.66 6.01 -5.96
CA THR A 12 7.66 4.95 -5.84
C THR A 12 7.09 3.69 -6.49
N PRO A 13 7.06 3.63 -7.83
CA PRO A 13 6.51 2.47 -8.53
C PRO A 13 7.29 1.20 -8.18
N MET A 14 6.65 0.07 -8.35
CA MET A 14 7.30 -1.23 -8.19
C MET A 14 8.12 -1.54 -9.45
N GLY A 15 9.38 -1.89 -9.28
CA GLY A 15 10.20 -2.45 -10.33
C GLY A 15 9.80 -3.90 -10.66
N ASP A 16 10.28 -4.40 -11.81
CA ASP A 16 9.99 -5.77 -12.27
C ASP A 16 10.45 -6.84 -11.26
N ASP A 17 11.43 -6.51 -10.45
CA ASP A 17 12.00 -7.38 -9.42
C ASP A 17 11.29 -7.27 -8.05
N GLY A 18 10.19 -6.51 -7.97
CA GLY A 18 9.43 -6.25 -6.75
C GLY A 18 10.02 -5.19 -5.83
N SER A 19 11.15 -4.55 -6.18
CA SER A 19 11.69 -3.41 -5.41
C SER A 19 10.89 -2.14 -5.66
N ALA A 20 10.99 -1.17 -4.72
CA ALA A 20 10.49 0.18 -4.98
C ALA A 20 11.53 0.97 -5.78
N ASP A 21 11.11 1.59 -6.87
CA ASP A 21 11.96 2.48 -7.65
C ASP A 21 12.14 3.81 -6.92
N LEU A 22 13.39 4.12 -6.57
CA LEU A 22 13.77 5.33 -5.83
C LEU A 22 14.28 6.46 -6.71
N GLN A 23 14.30 6.29 -8.04
CA GLN A 23 14.89 7.29 -8.94
C GLN A 23 14.28 8.69 -8.74
N TYR A 24 12.96 8.78 -8.57
CA TYR A 24 12.28 10.07 -8.37
C TYR A 24 12.60 10.68 -7.00
N VAL A 25 12.67 9.87 -5.95
CA VAL A 25 13.04 10.31 -4.60
C VAL A 25 14.45 10.89 -4.60
N LEU A 26 15.40 10.18 -5.18
CA LEU A 26 16.80 10.61 -5.25
C LEU A 26 16.99 11.80 -6.18
N ALA A 27 16.23 11.92 -7.27
CA ALA A 27 16.26 13.10 -8.14
C ALA A 27 15.79 14.36 -7.40
N VAL A 28 14.73 14.26 -6.58
CA VAL A 28 14.27 15.37 -5.74
C VAL A 28 15.31 15.71 -4.66
N ALA A 29 15.89 14.70 -4.00
CA ALA A 29 16.95 14.88 -3.02
C ALA A 29 18.15 15.64 -3.63
N LYS A 30 18.57 15.25 -4.83
CA LYS A 30 19.62 15.93 -5.60
C LYS A 30 19.25 17.39 -5.87
N SER A 31 18.06 17.66 -6.37
CA SER A 31 17.59 19.02 -6.65
C SER A 31 17.54 19.90 -5.39
N ILE A 32 17.17 19.30 -4.24
CA ILE A 32 17.22 19.99 -2.95
C ILE A 32 18.64 20.35 -2.60
N GLY A 33 19.60 19.42 -2.66
CA GLY A 33 21.01 19.66 -2.38
C GLY A 33 21.61 20.75 -3.25
N GLN A 34 21.23 20.80 -4.53
CA GLN A 34 21.69 21.81 -5.49
C GLN A 34 21.12 23.21 -5.23
N SER A 35 19.91 23.30 -4.66
CA SER A 35 19.17 24.56 -4.65
C SER A 35 18.92 25.16 -3.26
N MET A 36 19.10 24.40 -2.17
CA MET A 36 18.90 24.92 -0.81
C MET A 36 19.88 26.04 -0.47
N GLN A 37 19.38 27.07 0.24
CA GLN A 37 20.16 28.28 0.58
C GLN A 37 20.22 28.58 2.09
N LYS A 38 19.53 27.79 2.89
CA LYS A 38 19.51 27.87 4.36
C LYS A 38 19.28 26.46 4.94
N ARG A 39 19.35 26.34 6.26
CA ARG A 39 18.98 25.07 6.94
C ARG A 39 17.59 24.61 6.50
N LEU A 40 17.45 23.33 6.19
CA LEU A 40 16.23 22.75 5.67
C LEU A 40 15.92 21.42 6.39
N ILE A 41 14.65 21.19 6.69
CA ILE A 41 14.16 19.87 7.07
C ILE A 41 13.61 19.21 5.79
N VAL A 42 14.18 18.07 5.42
CA VAL A 42 13.74 17.28 4.26
C VAL A 42 12.93 16.10 4.76
N VAL A 43 11.66 16.08 4.40
CA VAL A 43 10.70 15.09 4.88
C VAL A 43 10.40 14.09 3.76
N ASP A 44 10.78 12.84 3.95
CA ASP A 44 10.38 11.76 3.06
C ASP A 44 8.98 11.28 3.45
N LYS A 45 8.00 11.65 2.62
CA LYS A 45 6.59 11.29 2.78
C LYS A 45 6.20 10.09 1.93
N SER A 46 6.94 9.82 0.88
CA SER A 46 6.75 8.67 0.00
C SER A 46 6.92 7.36 0.77
N THR A 47 6.21 6.30 0.37
CA THR A 47 6.45 4.95 0.89
C THR A 47 7.71 4.39 0.28
N VAL A 48 8.76 4.27 1.08
CA VAL A 48 10.11 3.91 0.65
C VAL A 48 10.68 2.75 1.47
N PRO A 49 11.58 1.92 0.90
CA PRO A 49 12.30 0.88 1.62
C PRO A 49 13.10 1.42 2.80
N ILE A 50 13.28 0.57 3.80
CA ILE A 50 14.09 0.86 4.98
C ILE A 50 15.53 1.21 4.55
N GLY A 51 16.07 2.31 5.08
CA GLY A 51 17.38 2.85 4.72
C GLY A 51 17.36 3.84 3.55
N THR A 52 16.18 4.22 3.05
CA THR A 52 16.07 5.25 2.00
C THR A 52 16.46 6.62 2.51
N ALA A 53 16.13 6.97 3.73
CA ALA A 53 16.53 8.24 4.32
C ALA A 53 18.07 8.40 4.37
N ASP A 54 18.83 7.31 4.58
CA ASP A 54 20.30 7.33 4.50
C ASP A 54 20.76 7.70 3.08
N LYS A 55 20.10 7.16 2.05
CA LYS A 55 20.41 7.47 0.63
C LYS A 55 20.05 8.92 0.28
N VAL A 56 18.91 9.40 0.75
CA VAL A 56 18.49 10.80 0.62
C VAL A 56 19.51 11.73 1.26
N LYS A 57 19.92 11.43 2.51
CA LYS A 57 20.94 12.17 3.23
C LYS A 57 22.26 12.21 2.49
N ALA A 58 22.76 11.07 2.02
CA ALA A 58 24.01 10.98 1.26
C ALA A 58 23.94 11.78 -0.06
N THR A 59 22.79 11.71 -0.75
CA THR A 59 22.59 12.44 -2.02
C THR A 59 22.62 13.96 -1.80
N ILE A 60 21.92 14.46 -0.79
CA ILE A 60 21.90 15.89 -0.47
C ILE A 60 23.30 16.36 -0.05
N GLN A 61 23.96 15.59 0.82
CA GLN A 61 25.31 15.93 1.31
C GLN A 61 26.31 16.03 0.16
N LYS A 62 26.29 15.06 -0.77
CA LYS A 62 27.14 15.08 -1.96
C LYS A 62 26.98 16.39 -2.76
N GLU A 63 25.76 16.84 -3.02
CA GLU A 63 25.52 18.08 -3.77
C GLU A 63 25.96 19.33 -2.98
N LEU A 64 25.88 19.31 -1.64
CA LEU A 64 26.42 20.39 -0.79
C LEU A 64 27.94 20.40 -0.83
N ASP A 65 28.60 19.26 -0.75
CA ASP A 65 30.06 19.12 -0.82
C ASP A 65 30.58 19.63 -2.19
N GLU A 66 29.93 19.25 -3.29
CA GLU A 66 30.24 19.72 -4.65
C GLU A 66 30.11 21.25 -4.79
N ARG A 67 29.24 21.88 -4.00
CA ARG A 67 29.05 23.33 -3.93
C ARG A 67 29.95 24.02 -2.91
N CYS A 68 30.79 23.29 -2.19
CA CYS A 68 31.58 23.81 -1.05
C CYS A 68 30.68 24.53 -0.03
N SER A 69 29.54 23.94 0.35
CA SER A 69 28.53 24.57 1.20
C SER A 69 28.38 23.84 2.54
N ASP A 70 28.51 24.59 3.65
CA ASP A 70 28.37 24.11 5.03
C ASP A 70 26.91 24.15 5.55
N LEU A 71 25.94 24.28 4.65
CA LEU A 71 24.52 24.32 5.02
C LEU A 71 24.10 23.02 5.71
N LYS A 72 23.37 23.17 6.81
CA LYS A 72 22.84 22.04 7.58
C LYS A 72 21.47 21.67 7.07
N PHE A 73 21.17 20.37 7.15
CA PHE A 73 19.84 19.83 6.89
C PHE A 73 19.58 18.65 7.80
N ASP A 74 18.29 18.36 8.00
CA ASP A 74 17.82 17.22 8.75
C ASP A 74 16.92 16.38 7.84
N VAL A 75 17.04 15.06 7.89
CA VAL A 75 16.15 14.16 7.15
C VAL A 75 15.14 13.57 8.13
N VAL A 76 13.90 13.52 7.70
CA VAL A 76 12.76 12.97 8.46
C VAL A 76 12.04 11.96 7.59
N SER A 77 11.81 10.76 8.10
CA SER A 77 10.84 9.83 7.53
C SER A 77 9.45 10.12 8.10
N ASN A 78 8.47 10.37 7.24
CA ASN A 78 7.09 10.63 7.65
C ASN A 78 6.12 9.82 6.78
N PRO A 79 6.05 8.51 6.97
CA PRO A 79 5.18 7.67 6.16
C PRO A 79 3.72 8.11 6.27
N GLU A 80 2.99 8.00 5.14
CA GLU A 80 1.57 8.28 5.09
C GLU A 80 0.75 7.00 5.36
N PHE A 81 -0.44 7.16 5.94
CA PHE A 81 -1.39 6.08 6.21
C PHE A 81 -2.78 6.42 5.64
N LEU A 82 -2.79 7.14 4.53
CA LEU A 82 -4.00 7.62 3.90
C LEU A 82 -4.70 6.49 3.14
N LYS A 83 -6.02 6.47 3.25
CA LYS A 83 -6.86 5.54 2.48
C LYS A 83 -7.25 6.20 1.16
N GLU A 84 -6.97 5.55 0.06
CA GLU A 84 -7.46 5.97 -1.25
C GLU A 84 -9.00 6.14 -1.22
N GLY A 85 -9.50 7.20 -1.85
CA GLY A 85 -10.91 7.59 -1.76
C GLY A 85 -11.30 8.36 -0.49
N ALA A 86 -10.44 8.39 0.56
CA ALA A 86 -10.68 9.12 1.80
C ALA A 86 -9.47 9.94 2.29
N ALA A 87 -8.46 10.14 1.44
CA ALA A 87 -7.16 10.70 1.81
C ALA A 87 -7.24 12.09 2.48
N ILE A 88 -8.13 12.97 2.01
CA ILE A 88 -8.30 14.31 2.60
C ILE A 88 -8.82 14.21 4.03
N ALA A 89 -9.85 13.37 4.28
CA ALA A 89 -10.42 13.18 5.60
C ALA A 89 -9.40 12.55 6.57
N ASP A 90 -8.65 11.55 6.10
CA ASP A 90 -7.60 10.90 6.88
C ASP A 90 -6.44 11.85 7.20
N PHE A 91 -6.08 12.74 6.27
CA PHE A 91 -5.04 13.73 6.52
C PHE A 91 -5.48 14.79 7.54
N MET A 92 -6.73 15.28 7.43
CA MET A 92 -7.26 16.32 8.31
C MET A 92 -7.56 15.80 9.72
N LYS A 93 -7.84 14.50 9.88
CA LYS A 93 -8.10 13.84 11.17
C LYS A 93 -7.36 12.49 11.22
N PRO A 94 -6.02 12.51 11.29
CA PRO A 94 -5.24 11.28 11.25
C PRO A 94 -5.46 10.44 12.51
N ASP A 95 -5.50 9.12 12.36
CA ASP A 95 -5.44 8.20 13.50
C ASP A 95 -4.09 8.32 14.23
N ARG A 96 -3.03 8.59 13.47
CA ARG A 96 -1.67 8.79 13.96
C ARG A 96 -0.81 9.55 12.94
N VAL A 97 0.19 10.27 13.43
CA VAL A 97 1.29 10.84 12.65
C VAL A 97 2.58 10.20 13.14
N VAL A 98 3.27 9.48 12.27
CA VAL A 98 4.55 8.82 12.59
C VAL A 98 5.69 9.64 12.00
N ILE A 99 6.68 9.95 12.82
CA ILE A 99 7.89 10.70 12.46
C ILE A 99 9.11 9.91 12.88
N GLY A 100 9.99 9.65 11.94
CA GLY A 100 11.34 9.10 12.20
C GLY A 100 12.40 10.16 11.99
N THR A 101 13.16 10.49 13.03
CA THR A 101 14.27 11.45 12.94
C THR A 101 15.23 11.31 14.11
N ASP A 102 16.52 11.56 13.86
CA ASP A 102 17.57 11.62 14.88
C ASP A 102 17.83 13.04 15.37
N SER A 103 17.08 14.04 14.86
CA SER A 103 17.23 15.45 15.16
C SER A 103 16.09 15.96 16.05
N ASP A 104 16.43 16.38 17.28
CA ASP A 104 15.46 17.02 18.17
C ASP A 104 14.87 18.30 17.57
N TYR A 105 15.68 19.06 16.83
CA TYR A 105 15.20 20.24 16.12
C TYR A 105 14.13 19.90 15.08
N ALA A 106 14.40 18.89 14.25
CA ALA A 106 13.42 18.44 13.25
C ALA A 106 12.16 17.89 13.90
N LYS A 107 12.30 17.09 14.97
CA LYS A 107 11.19 16.56 15.76
C LYS A 107 10.26 17.64 16.26
N GLU A 108 10.82 18.68 16.90
CA GLU A 108 10.01 19.79 17.43
C GLU A 108 9.33 20.61 16.33
N LYS A 109 10.00 20.85 15.21
CA LYS A 109 9.42 21.54 14.05
C LYS A 109 8.28 20.73 13.42
N MET A 110 8.45 19.42 13.27
CA MET A 110 7.40 18.54 12.75
C MET A 110 6.22 18.43 13.72
N LYS A 111 6.47 18.38 15.04
CA LYS A 111 5.42 18.41 16.05
C LYS A 111 4.60 19.71 15.98
N GLN A 112 5.25 20.86 15.84
CA GLN A 112 4.58 22.15 15.63
C GLN A 112 3.74 22.16 14.36
N LEU A 113 4.28 21.62 13.25
CA LEU A 113 3.58 21.54 11.96
C LEU A 113 2.30 20.68 12.04
N TYR A 114 2.38 19.52 12.69
CA TYR A 114 1.24 18.59 12.80
C TYR A 114 0.30 18.88 13.97
N HIS A 115 0.66 19.80 14.88
CA HIS A 115 -0.16 20.13 16.05
C HIS A 115 -1.62 20.45 15.72
N PRO A 116 -1.96 21.25 14.68
CA PRO A 116 -3.36 21.55 14.36
C PRO A 116 -4.21 20.31 13.99
N PHE A 117 -3.59 19.24 13.52
CA PHE A 117 -4.24 18.00 13.12
C PHE A 117 -4.34 16.97 14.26
N CYS A 118 -3.62 17.19 15.37
CA CYS A 118 -3.49 16.27 16.50
C CYS A 118 -4.03 16.83 17.81
N MET A 119 -4.80 17.93 17.81
CA MET A 119 -5.22 18.66 19.02
C MET A 119 -6.09 17.85 19.99
N ILE A 120 -6.81 16.83 19.52
CA ILE A 120 -7.80 16.09 20.34
C ILE A 120 -7.17 14.93 21.11
N SER A 121 -6.01 14.42 20.65
CA SER A 121 -5.31 13.30 21.28
C SER A 121 -3.84 13.32 20.92
N ASP A 122 -2.98 12.72 21.77
CA ASP A 122 -1.55 12.56 21.45
C ASP A 122 -1.37 11.48 20.39
N ARG A 123 -1.54 11.88 19.12
CA ARG A 123 -1.43 11.04 17.94
C ARG A 123 -0.07 11.16 17.25
N PHE A 124 0.81 12.00 17.79
CA PHE A 124 2.14 12.22 17.26
C PHE A 124 3.13 11.22 17.88
N ILE A 125 3.62 10.31 17.06
CA ILE A 125 4.54 9.24 17.45
C ILE A 125 5.90 9.55 16.83
N SER A 126 6.93 9.72 17.66
CA SER A 126 8.30 9.93 17.23
C SER A 126 9.17 8.72 17.54
N MET A 127 9.98 8.31 16.58
CA MET A 127 10.89 7.18 16.67
C MET A 127 12.14 7.43 15.82
N ASP A 128 13.08 6.47 15.76
CA ASP A 128 14.19 6.50 14.82
C ASP A 128 13.70 6.35 13.37
N ILE A 129 14.53 6.74 12.42
CA ILE A 129 14.18 6.79 10.99
C ILE A 129 13.78 5.41 10.46
N ARG A 130 14.60 4.38 10.75
CA ARG A 130 14.37 3.02 10.22
C ARG A 130 13.10 2.38 10.77
N SER A 131 12.81 2.63 12.04
CA SER A 131 11.56 2.18 12.66
C SER A 131 10.34 2.86 12.03
N ALA A 132 10.42 4.14 11.68
CA ALA A 132 9.34 4.83 10.99
C ALA A 132 9.12 4.30 9.57
N GLU A 133 10.18 4.07 8.79
CA GLU A 133 10.11 3.43 7.47
C GLU A 133 9.48 2.04 7.58
N MET A 134 9.93 1.21 8.54
CA MET A 134 9.41 -0.14 8.77
C MET A 134 7.95 -0.14 9.21
N THR A 135 7.52 0.85 9.98
CA THR A 135 6.14 0.94 10.49
C THR A 135 5.11 0.96 9.37
N LYS A 136 5.39 1.62 8.24
CA LYS A 136 4.50 1.63 7.09
C LYS A 136 4.32 0.23 6.50
N TYR A 137 5.42 -0.47 6.25
CA TYR A 137 5.38 -1.83 5.69
C TYR A 137 4.71 -2.82 6.64
N ALA A 138 5.05 -2.78 7.92
CA ALA A 138 4.46 -3.64 8.93
C ALA A 138 2.95 -3.43 9.07
N ALA A 139 2.49 -2.17 9.04
CA ALA A 139 1.06 -1.85 9.09
C ALA A 139 0.31 -2.42 7.87
N ASN A 140 0.82 -2.21 6.66
CA ASN A 140 0.17 -2.70 5.45
C ASN A 140 0.22 -4.24 5.37
N ALA A 141 1.32 -4.87 5.76
CA ALA A 141 1.43 -6.32 5.83
C ALA A 141 0.45 -6.93 6.86
N MET A 142 0.27 -6.30 8.03
CA MET A 142 -0.72 -6.74 9.03
C MET A 142 -2.14 -6.66 8.48
N LEU A 143 -2.50 -5.57 7.78
CA LEU A 143 -3.83 -5.41 7.20
C LEU A 143 -4.08 -6.45 6.09
N ALA A 144 -3.08 -6.70 5.23
CA ALA A 144 -3.12 -7.74 4.20
C ALA A 144 -3.27 -9.15 4.84
N THR A 145 -2.53 -9.41 5.93
CA THR A 145 -2.64 -10.67 6.68
C THR A 145 -4.06 -10.90 7.19
N LYS A 146 -4.70 -9.88 7.78
CA LYS A 146 -6.09 -9.99 8.27
C LYS A 146 -7.06 -10.36 7.15
N ILE A 147 -6.89 -9.79 5.96
CA ILE A 147 -7.74 -10.09 4.79
C ILE A 147 -7.49 -11.53 4.30
N SER A 148 -6.23 -11.91 4.06
CA SER A 148 -5.88 -13.26 3.59
C SER A 148 -6.31 -14.33 4.60
N PHE A 149 -6.06 -14.10 5.89
CA PHE A 149 -6.54 -15.00 6.95
C PHE A 149 -8.07 -15.19 6.90
N MET A 150 -8.84 -14.11 6.79
CA MET A 150 -10.29 -14.22 6.78
C MET A 150 -10.82 -14.88 5.48
N ASN A 151 -10.15 -14.68 4.36
CA ASN A 151 -10.45 -15.35 3.10
C ASN A 151 -10.21 -16.87 3.22
N GLU A 152 -9.09 -17.27 3.79
CA GLU A 152 -8.78 -18.68 4.04
C GLU A 152 -9.79 -19.32 4.99
N ILE A 153 -10.15 -18.66 6.09
CA ILE A 153 -11.22 -19.10 7.01
C ILE A 153 -12.56 -19.24 6.29
N ALA A 154 -12.91 -18.29 5.41
CA ALA A 154 -14.17 -18.39 4.65
C ALA A 154 -14.19 -19.60 3.69
N ASN A 155 -13.06 -19.89 3.04
CA ASN A 155 -12.93 -21.07 2.18
C ASN A 155 -13.02 -22.38 2.99
N ILE A 156 -12.46 -22.41 4.20
CA ILE A 156 -12.59 -23.55 5.12
C ILE A 156 -14.05 -23.70 5.57
N CYS A 157 -14.71 -22.60 5.97
CA CYS A 157 -16.12 -22.61 6.37
C CYS A 157 -17.01 -23.20 5.26
N GLU A 158 -16.79 -22.81 4.01
CA GLU A 158 -17.56 -23.34 2.88
C GLU A 158 -17.43 -24.85 2.74
N LYS A 159 -16.24 -25.40 2.93
CA LYS A 159 -16.02 -26.87 2.87
C LYS A 159 -16.60 -27.61 4.05
N LEU A 160 -16.75 -26.97 5.19
CA LEU A 160 -17.28 -27.58 6.42
C LEU A 160 -18.77 -27.28 6.64
N GLY A 161 -19.41 -26.49 5.77
CA GLY A 161 -20.81 -26.07 5.93
C GLY A 161 -21.02 -25.04 7.05
N ALA A 162 -19.97 -24.31 7.47
CA ALA A 162 -20.07 -23.24 8.45
C ALA A 162 -20.35 -21.89 7.77
N ASP A 163 -21.05 -20.99 8.48
CA ASP A 163 -21.29 -19.62 8.01
C ASP A 163 -20.10 -18.72 8.35
N ALA A 164 -19.34 -18.33 7.33
CA ALA A 164 -18.17 -17.47 7.47
C ALA A 164 -18.51 -16.10 8.10
N ASN A 165 -19.73 -15.59 7.90
CA ASN A 165 -20.17 -14.34 8.52
C ASN A 165 -20.37 -14.48 10.04
N GLN A 166 -20.97 -15.61 10.48
CA GLN A 166 -21.12 -15.90 11.90
C GLN A 166 -19.75 -16.09 12.57
N VAL A 167 -18.83 -16.79 11.91
CA VAL A 167 -17.44 -16.94 12.37
C VAL A 167 -16.77 -15.57 12.50
N ARG A 168 -16.90 -14.71 11.49
CA ARG A 168 -16.37 -13.33 11.50
C ARG A 168 -16.94 -12.52 12.67
N ILE A 169 -18.24 -12.60 12.92
CA ILE A 169 -18.91 -11.92 14.07
C ILE A 169 -18.35 -12.47 15.37
N GLY A 170 -18.24 -13.80 15.49
CA GLY A 170 -17.73 -14.44 16.70
C GLY A 170 -16.31 -14.01 17.05
N ILE A 171 -15.37 -14.10 16.11
CA ILE A 171 -13.98 -13.70 16.36
C ILE A 171 -13.80 -12.19 16.49
N GLY A 172 -14.56 -11.39 15.73
CA GLY A 172 -14.49 -9.92 15.74
C GLY A 172 -15.01 -9.29 17.03
N SER A 173 -15.85 -10.01 17.81
CA SER A 173 -16.32 -9.57 19.10
C SER A 173 -15.24 -9.55 20.19
N ASP A 174 -14.13 -10.27 20.00
CA ASP A 174 -12.96 -10.17 20.83
C ASP A 174 -12.23 -8.83 20.54
N GLN A 175 -12.09 -7.98 21.56
CA GLN A 175 -11.43 -6.66 21.44
C GLN A 175 -9.98 -6.75 20.96
N ARG A 176 -9.28 -7.87 21.18
CA ARG A 176 -7.92 -8.10 20.70
C ARG A 176 -7.85 -8.29 19.19
N ILE A 177 -8.96 -8.70 18.55
CA ILE A 177 -9.06 -8.93 17.11
C ILE A 177 -9.77 -7.75 16.43
N GLY A 178 -10.98 -7.41 16.90
CA GLY A 178 -11.83 -6.36 16.35
C GLY A 178 -12.37 -6.71 14.95
N TYR A 179 -13.35 -5.92 14.49
CA TYR A 179 -14.06 -6.16 13.23
C TYR A 179 -13.34 -5.63 11.98
N SER A 180 -12.33 -4.77 12.16
CA SER A 180 -11.66 -4.12 11.03
C SER A 180 -10.78 -5.09 10.25
N PHE A 181 -10.91 -5.07 8.91
CA PHE A 181 -10.11 -5.87 7.97
C PHE A 181 -10.31 -7.39 8.05
N ILE A 182 -11.35 -7.89 8.71
CA ILE A 182 -11.70 -9.32 8.73
C ILE A 182 -12.98 -9.58 7.92
N TYR A 183 -13.12 -8.98 6.74
CA TYR A 183 -14.20 -9.24 5.80
C TYR A 183 -13.67 -10.12 4.68
N PRO A 184 -14.26 -11.33 4.44
CA PRO A 184 -13.88 -12.17 3.31
C PRO A 184 -14.37 -11.54 1.99
N GLY A 185 -13.63 -11.79 0.92
CA GLY A 185 -13.93 -11.30 -0.41
C GLY A 185 -13.11 -12.00 -1.48
N ALA A 186 -13.03 -11.40 -2.67
CA ALA A 186 -12.30 -11.95 -3.82
C ALA A 186 -10.78 -11.75 -3.76
N GLY A 187 -10.24 -11.32 -2.65
CA GLY A 187 -8.85 -10.92 -2.49
C GLY A 187 -8.67 -9.40 -2.43
N TYR A 188 -7.48 -8.97 -2.04
CA TYR A 188 -7.12 -7.55 -2.07
C TYR A 188 -6.36 -7.19 -3.34
N GLY A 189 -6.48 -5.93 -3.75
CA GLY A 189 -5.75 -5.30 -4.82
C GLY A 189 -5.31 -3.89 -4.41
N GLY A 190 -5.23 -2.99 -5.39
CA GLY A 190 -4.80 -1.62 -5.22
C GLY A 190 -3.29 -1.45 -5.28
N SER A 191 -2.85 -0.22 -5.20
CA SER A 191 -1.45 0.18 -5.36
C SER A 191 -0.57 -0.08 -4.15
N CYS A 192 -1.15 -0.32 -2.96
CA CYS A 192 -0.41 -0.35 -1.70
C CYS A 192 -0.12 -1.77 -1.22
N PHE A 193 -1.15 -2.57 -0.90
CA PHE A 193 -0.94 -3.87 -0.27
C PHE A 193 -0.07 -4.81 -1.11
N PRO A 194 -0.36 -5.06 -2.40
CA PRO A 194 0.47 -5.97 -3.19
C PRO A 194 1.92 -5.52 -3.27
N LYS A 195 2.13 -4.21 -3.52
CA LYS A 195 3.46 -3.63 -3.63
C LYS A 195 4.24 -3.72 -2.32
N ASP A 196 3.62 -3.33 -1.19
CA ASP A 196 4.32 -3.22 0.08
C ASP A 196 4.60 -4.60 0.69
N VAL A 197 3.70 -5.58 0.51
CA VAL A 197 3.93 -6.99 0.93
C VAL A 197 5.11 -7.59 0.15
N LYS A 198 5.14 -7.43 -1.17
CA LYS A 198 6.25 -7.90 -2.03
C LYS A 198 7.57 -7.23 -1.66
N ALA A 199 7.56 -5.90 -1.49
CA ALA A 199 8.74 -5.15 -1.10
C ALA A 199 9.28 -5.60 0.26
N LEU A 200 8.40 -5.82 1.26
CA LEU A 200 8.81 -6.30 2.58
C LEU A 200 9.44 -7.70 2.51
N THR A 201 8.86 -8.61 1.75
CA THR A 201 9.41 -9.96 1.54
C THR A 201 10.80 -9.89 0.89
N LYS A 202 10.97 -9.02 -0.11
CA LYS A 202 12.25 -8.82 -0.78
C LYS A 202 13.29 -8.22 0.16
N ILE A 203 12.95 -7.15 0.89
CA ILE A 203 13.83 -6.53 1.88
C ILE A 203 14.29 -7.55 2.93
N ALA A 204 13.38 -8.39 3.43
CA ALA A 204 13.72 -9.45 4.37
C ALA A 204 14.75 -10.42 3.78
N LYS A 205 14.51 -10.88 2.55
CA LYS A 205 15.40 -11.81 1.84
C LYS A 205 16.81 -11.23 1.60
N GLU A 206 16.87 -9.98 1.17
CA GLU A 206 18.13 -9.25 0.95
C GLU A 206 18.94 -9.08 2.24
N ASN A 207 18.27 -9.09 3.39
CA ASN A 207 18.89 -9.04 4.72
C ASN A 207 18.99 -10.42 5.39
N GLY A 208 18.93 -11.50 4.63
CA GLY A 208 19.17 -12.86 5.13
C GLY A 208 18.01 -13.47 5.93
N TYR A 209 16.80 -12.89 5.88
CA TYR A 209 15.64 -13.40 6.59
C TYR A 209 14.55 -13.89 5.64
N THR A 210 14.02 -15.09 5.87
CA THR A 210 12.89 -15.64 5.12
C THR A 210 11.56 -15.27 5.80
N ALA A 211 10.84 -14.35 5.23
CA ALA A 211 9.56 -13.85 5.75
C ALA A 211 8.40 -14.82 5.42
N LYS A 212 8.37 -16.01 6.05
CA LYS A 212 7.43 -17.10 5.74
C LYS A 212 5.97 -16.67 5.80
N LEU A 213 5.56 -15.99 6.88
CA LEU A 213 4.17 -15.55 7.05
C LEU A 213 3.76 -14.56 5.96
N ILE A 214 4.60 -13.56 5.70
CA ILE A 214 4.31 -12.52 4.71
C ILE A 214 4.22 -13.11 3.29
N THR A 215 5.09 -14.08 2.97
CA THR A 215 5.03 -14.81 1.70
C THR A 215 3.72 -15.59 1.58
N ALA A 216 3.33 -16.32 2.62
CA ALA A 216 2.07 -17.09 2.63
C ALA A 216 0.83 -16.18 2.47
N VAL A 217 0.84 -14.97 3.04
CA VAL A 217 -0.24 -13.98 2.88
C VAL A 217 -0.45 -13.62 1.41
N GLU A 218 0.63 -13.45 0.66
CA GLU A 218 0.58 -13.16 -0.77
C GLU A 218 0.09 -14.35 -1.59
N GLU A 219 0.63 -15.54 -1.33
CA GLU A 219 0.21 -16.79 -1.97
C GLU A 219 -1.29 -17.05 -1.77
N VAL A 220 -1.80 -16.87 -0.55
CA VAL A 220 -3.23 -16.99 -0.24
C VAL A 220 -4.05 -15.97 -1.03
N ASN A 221 -3.59 -14.72 -1.13
CA ASN A 221 -4.30 -13.68 -1.88
C ASN A 221 -4.34 -13.96 -3.38
N ASP A 222 -3.25 -14.43 -3.96
CA ASP A 222 -3.20 -14.77 -5.39
C ASP A 222 -4.11 -15.95 -5.72
N ALA A 223 -4.15 -16.96 -4.86
CA ALA A 223 -5.11 -18.05 -4.98
C ALA A 223 -6.57 -17.54 -4.83
N GLN A 224 -6.82 -16.61 -3.90
CA GLN A 224 -8.14 -16.08 -3.63
C GLN A 224 -8.73 -15.30 -4.81
N LYS A 225 -7.91 -14.58 -5.57
CA LYS A 225 -8.36 -13.84 -6.78
C LYS A 225 -9.00 -14.76 -7.83
N LEU A 226 -8.70 -16.07 -7.81
CA LEU A 226 -9.21 -17.07 -8.76
C LEU A 226 -10.41 -17.88 -8.22
N VAL A 227 -10.71 -17.81 -6.92
CA VAL A 227 -11.76 -18.64 -6.30
C VAL A 227 -13.11 -18.46 -6.96
N ILE A 228 -13.49 -17.23 -7.34
CA ILE A 228 -14.79 -16.98 -8.01
C ILE A 228 -14.82 -17.66 -9.38
N ALA A 229 -13.78 -17.54 -10.18
CA ALA A 229 -13.69 -18.18 -11.48
C ALA A 229 -13.72 -19.72 -11.34
N GLN A 230 -13.02 -20.29 -10.36
CA GLN A 230 -13.05 -21.73 -10.06
C GLN A 230 -14.46 -22.22 -9.70
N LYS A 231 -15.22 -21.45 -8.90
CA LYS A 231 -16.62 -21.78 -8.58
C LYS A 231 -17.51 -21.77 -9.82
N ILE A 232 -17.32 -20.83 -10.73
CA ILE A 232 -18.03 -20.75 -12.01
C ILE A 232 -17.68 -21.99 -12.85
N VAL A 233 -16.41 -22.32 -13.00
CA VAL A 233 -15.95 -23.51 -13.74
C VAL A 233 -16.51 -24.80 -13.12
N THR A 234 -16.50 -24.92 -11.80
CA THR A 234 -17.11 -26.09 -11.12
C THR A 234 -18.59 -26.22 -11.43
N ARG A 235 -19.31 -25.11 -11.60
CA ARG A 235 -20.76 -25.08 -11.86
C ARG A 235 -21.12 -25.32 -13.33
N PHE A 236 -20.34 -24.72 -14.26
CA PHE A 236 -20.70 -24.65 -15.68
C PHE A 236 -19.82 -25.52 -16.59
N GLY A 237 -18.73 -26.08 -16.08
CA GLY A 237 -17.72 -26.82 -16.83
C GLY A 237 -16.52 -26.01 -17.23
N GLU A 238 -15.49 -26.67 -17.78
CA GLU A 238 -14.22 -26.08 -18.19
C GLU A 238 -14.36 -25.20 -19.44
N ASP A 239 -15.21 -25.59 -20.37
CA ASP A 239 -15.52 -24.82 -21.58
C ASP A 239 -16.73 -23.91 -21.30
N LEU A 240 -16.47 -22.62 -21.29
CA LEU A 240 -17.48 -21.59 -21.05
C LEU A 240 -17.95 -20.93 -22.36
N THR A 241 -17.65 -21.55 -23.51
CA THR A 241 -18.12 -21.05 -24.81
C THR A 241 -19.65 -21.01 -24.84
N GLY A 242 -20.21 -19.87 -25.28
CA GLY A 242 -21.65 -19.62 -25.32
C GLY A 242 -22.24 -19.00 -24.05
N TYR A 243 -21.48 -19.00 -22.93
CA TYR A 243 -21.94 -18.32 -21.72
C TYR A 243 -21.55 -16.84 -21.76
N THR A 244 -22.40 -16.01 -21.15
CA THR A 244 -22.12 -14.58 -20.90
C THR A 244 -22.27 -14.30 -19.41
N PHE A 245 -21.23 -13.78 -18.79
CA PHE A 245 -21.23 -13.42 -17.37
C PHE A 245 -21.27 -11.89 -17.21
N GLY A 246 -22.14 -11.44 -16.31
CA GLY A 246 -22.21 -10.05 -15.87
C GLY A 246 -21.25 -9.81 -14.70
N ILE A 247 -20.37 -8.81 -14.82
CA ILE A 247 -19.46 -8.40 -13.74
C ILE A 247 -19.89 -7.01 -13.26
N TRP A 248 -20.21 -6.90 -12.00
CA TRP A 248 -20.60 -5.62 -11.39
C TRP A 248 -19.56 -5.17 -10.38
N GLY A 249 -18.82 -4.11 -10.75
CA GLY A 249 -17.67 -3.61 -10.03
C GLY A 249 -16.35 -4.11 -10.62
N LEU A 250 -15.45 -3.18 -10.95
CA LEU A 250 -14.14 -3.45 -11.56
C LEU A 250 -13.00 -2.93 -10.72
N ALA A 251 -13.20 -1.81 -10.00
CA ALA A 251 -12.21 -1.25 -9.10
C ALA A 251 -11.89 -2.20 -7.93
N PHE A 252 -10.69 -2.08 -7.37
CA PHE A 252 -10.26 -2.96 -6.28
C PHE A 252 -11.05 -2.74 -4.97
N LYS A 253 -11.73 -1.59 -4.83
CA LYS A 253 -12.62 -1.25 -3.70
C LYS A 253 -13.61 -0.15 -4.06
N PRO A 254 -14.67 0.08 -3.26
CA PRO A 254 -15.60 1.20 -3.46
C PRO A 254 -14.92 2.57 -3.31
N GLY A 255 -15.41 3.58 -4.07
CA GLY A 255 -15.02 4.97 -3.94
C GLY A 255 -13.75 5.37 -4.70
N THR A 256 -13.23 4.51 -5.57
CA THR A 256 -12.07 4.77 -6.45
C THR A 256 -12.32 4.20 -7.84
N ASP A 257 -11.56 4.64 -8.82
CA ASP A 257 -11.43 4.07 -10.16
C ASP A 257 -10.19 3.19 -10.33
N ASP A 258 -9.37 3.05 -9.28
CA ASP A 258 -8.12 2.29 -9.32
C ASP A 258 -8.38 0.79 -9.52
N MET A 259 -7.83 0.26 -10.60
CA MET A 259 -7.93 -1.15 -10.98
C MET A 259 -6.62 -1.92 -10.79
N ARG A 260 -5.56 -1.30 -10.28
CA ARG A 260 -4.29 -2.00 -10.06
C ARG A 260 -4.48 -3.22 -9.19
N GLU A 261 -4.06 -4.39 -9.67
CA GLU A 261 -4.19 -5.66 -8.94
C GLU A 261 -5.64 -6.00 -8.52
N ALA A 262 -6.67 -5.38 -9.14
CA ALA A 262 -8.06 -5.64 -8.79
C ALA A 262 -8.45 -7.10 -9.08
N PRO A 263 -9.08 -7.81 -8.15
CA PRO A 263 -9.51 -9.21 -8.34
C PRO A 263 -10.39 -9.42 -9.57
N ALA A 264 -11.19 -8.41 -9.95
CA ALA A 264 -12.04 -8.46 -11.14
C ALA A 264 -11.24 -8.76 -12.43
N ILE A 265 -10.02 -8.21 -12.56
CA ILE A 265 -9.15 -8.43 -13.72
C ILE A 265 -8.81 -9.93 -13.85
N TYR A 266 -8.46 -10.57 -12.74
CA TYR A 266 -8.06 -11.98 -12.71
C TYR A 266 -9.25 -12.89 -13.02
N VAL A 267 -10.41 -12.62 -12.42
CA VAL A 267 -11.66 -13.35 -12.70
C VAL A 267 -12.05 -13.23 -14.17
N ILE A 268 -12.04 -12.00 -14.72
CA ILE A 268 -12.41 -11.77 -16.12
C ILE A 268 -11.45 -12.49 -17.07
N LYS A 269 -10.15 -12.34 -16.88
CA LYS A 269 -9.15 -13.00 -17.73
C LYS A 269 -9.29 -14.53 -17.69
N GLU A 270 -9.53 -15.11 -16.52
CA GLU A 270 -9.72 -16.55 -16.38
C GLU A 270 -10.98 -17.03 -17.09
N LEU A 271 -12.10 -16.33 -16.97
CA LEU A 271 -13.35 -16.69 -17.66
C LEU A 271 -13.25 -16.55 -19.18
N VAL A 272 -12.61 -15.47 -19.66
CA VAL A 272 -12.40 -15.22 -21.09
C VAL A 272 -11.46 -16.27 -21.70
N SER A 273 -10.40 -16.67 -21.00
CA SER A 273 -9.48 -17.71 -21.46
C SER A 273 -10.19 -19.07 -21.68
N ARG A 274 -11.35 -19.26 -21.03
CA ARG A 274 -12.22 -20.45 -21.18
C ARG A 274 -13.37 -20.27 -22.17
N GLY A 275 -13.35 -19.19 -22.97
CA GLY A 275 -14.36 -18.94 -24.02
C GLY A 275 -15.59 -18.16 -23.58
N ALA A 276 -15.67 -17.69 -22.34
CA ALA A 276 -16.81 -16.90 -21.88
C ALA A 276 -16.84 -15.49 -22.51
N LYS A 277 -18.03 -14.95 -22.67
CA LYS A 277 -18.26 -13.52 -22.94
C LYS A 277 -18.49 -12.77 -21.63
N ILE A 278 -17.95 -11.55 -21.54
CA ILE A 278 -18.10 -10.72 -20.35
C ILE A 278 -18.91 -9.47 -20.68
N LYS A 279 -19.81 -9.08 -19.78
CA LYS A 279 -20.44 -7.76 -19.74
C LYS A 279 -20.13 -7.15 -18.37
N ALA A 280 -19.25 -6.18 -18.34
CA ALA A 280 -18.81 -5.55 -17.11
C ALA A 280 -19.35 -4.12 -16.97
N TYR A 281 -19.61 -3.72 -15.73
CA TYR A 281 -20.02 -2.35 -15.40
C TYR A 281 -19.39 -1.90 -14.08
N ASP A 282 -18.83 -0.70 -14.09
CA ASP A 282 -18.39 0.02 -12.89
C ASP A 282 -18.68 1.52 -13.10
N PRO A 283 -19.34 2.21 -12.15
CA PRO A 283 -19.70 3.62 -12.31
C PRO A 283 -18.49 4.58 -12.35
N LYS A 284 -17.30 4.11 -11.95
CA LYS A 284 -16.06 4.89 -11.90
C LYS A 284 -14.96 4.32 -12.78
N ALA A 285 -14.76 3.00 -12.74
CA ALA A 285 -13.61 2.34 -13.34
C ALA A 285 -13.83 1.83 -14.78
N SER A 286 -15.03 1.95 -15.36
CA SER A 286 -15.28 1.45 -16.73
C SER A 286 -14.32 2.02 -17.77
N SER A 287 -14.07 3.33 -17.74
CA SER A 287 -13.15 3.99 -18.69
C SER A 287 -11.71 3.53 -18.51
N GLU A 288 -11.27 3.37 -17.25
CA GLU A 288 -9.93 2.87 -16.88
C GLU A 288 -9.76 1.42 -17.35
N ALA A 289 -10.80 0.59 -17.18
CA ALA A 289 -10.82 -0.78 -17.64
C ALA A 289 -10.62 -0.90 -19.16
N GLU A 290 -11.37 -0.14 -19.93
CA GLU A 290 -11.30 -0.15 -21.40
C GLU A 290 -9.95 0.32 -21.92
N GLN A 291 -9.36 1.35 -21.30
CA GLN A 291 -8.13 1.96 -21.77
C GLN A 291 -6.86 1.17 -21.38
N HIS A 292 -6.84 0.53 -20.22
CA HIS A 292 -5.58 0.05 -19.65
C HIS A 292 -5.55 -1.44 -19.26
N TYR A 293 -6.70 -2.06 -18.94
CA TYR A 293 -6.69 -3.39 -18.30
C TYR A 293 -7.40 -4.49 -19.09
N LEU A 294 -8.46 -4.15 -19.81
CA LEU A 294 -9.37 -5.10 -20.46
C LEU A 294 -9.50 -4.83 -21.96
N GLN A 295 -8.46 -4.32 -22.60
CA GLN A 295 -8.42 -4.11 -24.04
C GLN A 295 -8.60 -5.45 -24.77
N GLY A 296 -9.63 -5.53 -25.64
CA GLY A 296 -9.92 -6.73 -26.42
C GLY A 296 -10.64 -7.84 -25.67
N VAL A 297 -11.20 -7.55 -24.51
CA VAL A 297 -11.99 -8.48 -23.68
C VAL A 297 -13.47 -8.14 -23.80
#